data_a6b001faa5f84b3f41f4f5d6a2062cb2
#
_entry.id   a6b001faa5f84b3f41f4f5d6a2062cb2
#
_cell.length_a   1.000
_cell.length_b   1.000
_cell.length_c   1.000
_cell.angle_alpha   90.00
_cell.angle_beta   90.00
_cell.angle_gamma   90.00
#
_symmetry.space_group_name_H-M   'P 1'
#
loop_
_entity.id
_entity.type
_entity.pdbx_description
1 polymer ?
#
loop_
_entity_poly.entity_id
_entity_poly.type
_entity_poly.pdbx_seq_one_letter_code
_entity_poly.pdbx_strand_id
1 'polypeptide(L)'
;MKDFIYYAPTQVVFGALSEDKTGKLVKQYSGTKVLVHYGGQSAERSGLLDKICRALEAEGIAYVKLGGVVPNPRLSKVHEGIELCRKEKVDFILAVGGGSVIDSAKAIAFGVPYGGEVWNFYMGRAHAEACLPVATVLTIPAAGSEMSNSTVITNEDGDLKKGYSNNLCRCKFAVMNPERTYTLPNYQTACGVTDIMMHTMERYFSHDDDMTVTDAIAESILRTVKDSVFEVLKEPENYVHRAQIMWAGSLAHNDLTGCGTTGDWATHQLEHELSALFDVAHGAGLAALWGSWARYVYKENVTRFAQFAVNVMGVTNDFKSPGHTALAGIEAMEDFYRAIGMPVSICELIGRQATDEEIKLMADKCSSGGSTTTGKLKVLHRDDMENIYHMANR
;
A
#
# COMPACT_ATOMS: atom_id res chain seq x y z
N MET A 1 -20.64 2.00 -15.68
CA MET A 1 -20.26 2.20 -14.25
C MET A 1 -21.07 1.25 -13.40
N LYS A 2 -20.43 0.41 -12.59
CA LYS A 2 -21.10 -0.51 -11.63
C LYS A 2 -21.61 0.24 -10.41
N ASP A 3 -22.58 -0.34 -9.69
CA ASP A 3 -23.00 0.19 -8.40
C ASP A 3 -21.88 0.12 -7.39
N PHE A 4 -21.75 1.14 -6.54
CA PHE A 4 -20.70 1.19 -5.52
C PHE A 4 -21.18 1.92 -4.27
N ILE A 5 -20.50 1.67 -3.16
CA ILE A 5 -20.57 2.45 -1.91
C ILE A 5 -19.20 3.07 -1.68
N TYR A 6 -19.15 4.40 -1.61
CA TYR A 6 -17.95 5.11 -1.21
C TYR A 6 -18.03 5.52 0.25
N TYR A 7 -17.04 5.06 1.04
CA TYR A 7 -16.97 5.33 2.47
C TYR A 7 -15.52 5.57 2.89
N ALA A 8 -15.16 6.84 3.12
CA ALA A 8 -13.81 7.27 3.53
C ALA A 8 -13.91 8.25 4.71
N PRO A 9 -14.19 7.74 5.95
CA PRO A 9 -14.52 8.57 7.11
C PRO A 9 -13.30 9.21 7.79
N THR A 10 -12.07 8.93 7.35
CA THR A 10 -10.84 9.38 8.01
C THR A 10 -10.72 10.90 7.94
N GLN A 11 -10.61 11.56 9.09
CA GLN A 11 -10.28 12.98 9.16
C GLN A 11 -8.81 13.20 8.83
N VAL A 12 -8.50 13.90 7.75
CA VAL A 12 -7.12 14.25 7.38
C VAL A 12 -6.74 15.60 7.96
N VAL A 13 -5.61 15.65 8.68
CA VAL A 13 -4.99 16.88 9.19
C VAL A 13 -3.65 17.06 8.52
N PHE A 14 -3.65 17.85 7.45
CA PHE A 14 -2.53 17.99 6.53
C PHE A 14 -1.75 19.28 6.75
N GLY A 15 -0.43 19.23 6.55
CA GLY A 15 0.45 20.41 6.50
C GLY A 15 1.52 20.42 7.58
N ALA A 16 2.40 21.42 7.51
CA ALA A 16 3.46 21.64 8.48
C ALA A 16 2.89 21.78 9.89
N LEU A 17 3.60 21.26 10.89
CA LEU A 17 3.23 21.28 12.32
C LEU A 17 1.88 20.58 12.65
N SER A 18 1.32 19.80 11.74
CA SER A 18 0.06 19.07 11.96
C SER A 18 0.14 18.11 13.16
N GLU A 19 1.33 17.61 13.50
CA GLU A 19 1.58 16.71 14.62
C GLU A 19 1.21 17.33 15.98
N ASP A 20 1.27 18.64 16.11
CA ASP A 20 0.94 19.37 17.35
C ASP A 20 -0.55 19.20 17.75
N LYS A 21 -1.38 18.80 16.79
CA LYS A 21 -2.82 18.56 17.00
C LYS A 21 -3.13 17.16 17.50
N THR A 22 -2.14 16.25 17.53
CA THR A 22 -2.37 14.81 17.77
C THR A 22 -3.07 14.54 19.09
N GLY A 23 -2.65 15.15 20.21
CA GLY A 23 -3.30 14.96 21.51
C GLY A 23 -4.78 15.38 21.50
N LYS A 24 -5.08 16.55 20.92
CA LYS A 24 -6.46 17.06 20.80
C LYS A 24 -7.33 16.13 19.94
N LEU A 25 -6.76 15.58 18.86
CA LEU A 25 -7.46 14.64 17.99
C LEU A 25 -7.76 13.32 18.72
N VAL A 26 -6.80 12.75 19.46
CA VAL A 26 -7.03 11.55 20.27
C VAL A 26 -8.17 11.80 21.27
N LYS A 27 -8.16 12.93 21.96
CA LYS A 27 -9.21 13.32 22.89
C LYS A 27 -10.57 13.48 22.22
N GLN A 28 -10.62 14.08 21.02
CA GLN A 28 -11.84 14.21 20.21
C GLN A 28 -12.49 12.85 19.93
N TYR A 29 -11.68 11.81 19.75
CA TYR A 29 -12.14 10.43 19.52
C TYR A 29 -12.16 9.59 20.81
N SER A 30 -12.20 10.25 21.98
CA SER A 30 -12.37 9.63 23.31
C SER A 30 -11.27 8.66 23.74
N GLY A 31 -10.05 8.79 23.17
CA GLY A 31 -8.90 8.01 23.63
C GLY A 31 -8.42 8.50 24.99
N THR A 32 -8.28 7.59 25.95
CA THR A 32 -7.82 7.89 27.32
C THR A 32 -6.49 7.20 27.64
N LYS A 33 -6.25 6.00 27.09
CA LYS A 33 -4.99 5.27 27.17
C LYS A 33 -4.56 4.77 25.81
N VAL A 34 -3.46 5.30 25.28
CA VAL A 34 -3.00 5.12 23.91
C VAL A 34 -1.85 4.12 23.83
N LEU A 35 -1.92 3.18 22.86
CA LEU A 35 -0.72 2.51 22.38
C LEU A 35 -0.09 3.41 21.31
N VAL A 36 1.10 3.95 21.54
CA VAL A 36 1.95 4.58 20.53
C VAL A 36 2.77 3.48 19.86
N HIS A 37 2.33 3.07 18.65
CA HIS A 37 2.94 1.98 17.89
C HIS A 37 3.81 2.55 16.77
N TYR A 38 5.07 2.09 16.64
CA TYR A 38 6.02 2.69 15.71
C TYR A 38 7.03 1.66 15.16
N GLY A 39 7.75 2.05 14.10
CA GLY A 39 8.74 1.21 13.45
C GLY A 39 10.08 1.16 14.18
N GLY A 40 11.16 1.30 13.42
CA GLY A 40 12.52 1.36 13.95
C GLY A 40 12.88 2.72 14.52
N GLN A 41 14.16 3.03 14.50
CA GLN A 41 14.72 4.20 15.18
C GLN A 41 14.45 5.55 14.51
N SER A 42 13.90 5.60 13.28
CA SER A 42 13.73 6.87 12.54
C SER A 42 12.81 7.86 13.25
N ALA A 43 11.67 7.40 13.76
CA ALA A 43 10.72 8.23 14.49
C ALA A 43 11.28 8.73 15.84
N GLU A 44 12.15 7.94 16.49
CA GLU A 44 12.88 8.35 17.70
C GLU A 44 13.95 9.38 17.37
N ARG A 45 14.85 9.08 16.41
CA ARG A 45 15.97 9.96 16.03
C ARG A 45 15.52 11.31 15.52
N SER A 46 14.38 11.37 14.84
CA SER A 46 13.80 12.65 14.35
C SER A 46 13.12 13.48 15.44
N GLY A 47 13.02 12.97 16.68
CA GLY A 47 12.29 13.61 17.78
C GLY A 47 10.76 13.59 17.59
N LEU A 48 10.25 12.90 16.57
CA LEU A 48 8.81 12.83 16.29
C LEU A 48 8.05 12.13 17.43
N LEU A 49 8.57 11.00 17.95
CA LEU A 49 7.93 10.30 19.06
C LEU A 49 7.82 11.15 20.31
N ASP A 50 8.88 11.90 20.66
CA ASP A 50 8.86 12.80 21.83
C ASP A 50 7.86 13.93 21.62
N LYS A 51 7.75 14.44 20.38
CA LYS A 51 6.75 15.46 20.02
C LYS A 51 5.32 14.92 20.24
N ILE A 52 5.05 13.70 19.77
CA ILE A 52 3.74 13.04 19.90
C ILE A 52 3.44 12.75 21.39
N CYS A 53 4.40 12.21 22.14
CA CYS A 53 4.20 11.94 23.57
C CYS A 53 3.87 13.21 24.34
N ARG A 54 4.61 14.32 24.13
CA ARG A 54 4.30 15.62 24.71
C ARG A 54 2.91 16.14 24.33
N ALA A 55 2.48 15.91 23.08
CA ALA A 55 1.13 16.32 22.65
C ALA A 55 0.04 15.52 23.37
N LEU A 56 0.25 14.24 23.67
CA LEU A 56 -0.66 13.40 24.46
C LEU A 56 -0.67 13.85 25.93
N GLU A 57 0.50 14.08 26.53
CA GLU A 57 0.65 14.54 27.93
C GLU A 57 -0.03 15.89 28.16
N ALA A 58 0.07 16.82 27.21
CA ALA A 58 -0.57 18.12 27.27
C ALA A 58 -2.11 18.04 27.36
N GLU A 59 -2.71 16.96 26.88
CA GLU A 59 -4.15 16.70 26.96
C GLU A 59 -4.52 15.72 28.09
N GLY A 60 -3.54 15.32 28.92
CA GLY A 60 -3.73 14.40 30.04
C GLY A 60 -4.00 12.95 29.63
N ILE A 61 -3.54 12.55 28.43
CA ILE A 61 -3.76 11.22 27.88
C ILE A 61 -2.59 10.32 28.27
N ALA A 62 -2.88 9.20 28.92
CA ALA A 62 -1.89 8.18 29.25
C ALA A 62 -1.49 7.38 28.00
N TYR A 63 -0.25 6.91 27.94
CA TYR A 63 0.21 6.09 26.82
C TYR A 63 1.21 5.03 27.23
N VAL A 64 1.32 3.99 26.39
CA VAL A 64 2.40 2.99 26.39
C VAL A 64 3.00 2.95 24.99
N LYS A 65 4.25 2.54 24.89
CA LYS A 65 5.00 2.52 23.61
C LYS A 65 5.27 1.07 23.20
N LEU A 66 5.13 0.80 21.89
CA LEU A 66 5.56 -0.45 21.28
C LEU A 66 6.22 -0.15 19.93
N GLY A 67 7.54 -0.28 19.87
CA GLY A 67 8.32 -0.11 18.67
C GLY A 67 8.74 -1.42 18.03
N GLY A 68 9.56 -1.31 16.96
CA GLY A 68 10.21 -2.45 16.32
C GLY A 68 9.39 -3.09 15.19
N VAL A 69 8.42 -2.36 14.61
CA VAL A 69 7.78 -2.81 13.37
C VAL A 69 8.80 -2.72 12.22
N VAL A 70 8.92 -3.81 11.49
CA VAL A 70 9.77 -3.92 10.29
C VAL A 70 8.91 -3.85 9.01
N PRO A 71 9.50 -3.58 7.83
CA PRO A 71 8.82 -3.81 6.56
C PRO A 71 8.25 -5.23 6.48
N ASN A 72 7.14 -5.43 5.77
CA ASN A 72 6.37 -6.67 5.79
C ASN A 72 6.02 -7.08 7.24
N PRO A 73 5.10 -6.35 7.90
CA PRO A 73 4.92 -6.41 9.36
C PRO A 73 4.55 -7.83 9.83
N ARG A 74 5.20 -8.26 10.92
CA ARG A 74 5.17 -9.64 11.38
C ARG A 74 4.01 -9.91 12.34
N LEU A 75 3.44 -11.12 12.25
CA LEU A 75 2.35 -11.57 13.12
C LEU A 75 2.79 -11.64 14.59
N SER A 76 4.03 -12.03 14.87
CA SER A 76 4.60 -12.03 16.22
C SER A 76 4.54 -10.66 16.90
N LYS A 77 4.80 -9.55 16.14
CA LYS A 77 4.69 -8.20 16.66
C LYS A 77 3.23 -7.79 16.93
N VAL A 78 2.30 -8.28 16.12
CA VAL A 78 0.86 -8.08 16.36
C VAL A 78 0.43 -8.76 17.66
N HIS A 79 0.86 -9.99 17.91
CA HIS A 79 0.57 -10.69 19.17
C HIS A 79 1.10 -9.94 20.39
N GLU A 80 2.37 -9.49 20.34
CA GLU A 80 2.96 -8.64 21.40
C GLU A 80 2.11 -7.40 21.68
N GLY A 81 1.64 -6.73 20.62
CA GLY A 81 0.79 -5.55 20.74
C GLY A 81 -0.58 -5.85 21.34
N ILE A 82 -1.21 -6.96 20.98
CA ILE A 82 -2.49 -7.39 21.53
C ILE A 82 -2.37 -7.66 23.03
N GLU A 83 -1.33 -8.40 23.45
CA GLU A 83 -1.06 -8.72 24.85
C GLU A 83 -0.81 -7.44 25.67
N LEU A 84 0.04 -6.55 25.15
CA LEU A 84 0.32 -5.25 25.79
C LEU A 84 -0.95 -4.40 25.94
N CYS A 85 -1.76 -4.29 24.89
CA CYS A 85 -3.01 -3.52 24.95
C CYS A 85 -3.99 -4.08 25.99
N ARG A 86 -4.13 -5.39 26.06
CA ARG A 86 -5.01 -6.05 27.06
C ARG A 86 -4.52 -5.83 28.47
N LYS A 87 -3.22 -6.04 28.73
CA LYS A 87 -2.57 -5.84 30.04
C LYS A 87 -2.73 -4.40 30.53
N GLU A 88 -2.47 -3.44 29.65
CA GLU A 88 -2.45 -2.02 29.97
C GLU A 88 -3.83 -1.36 29.84
N LYS A 89 -4.84 -2.10 29.39
CA LYS A 89 -6.21 -1.57 29.14
C LYS A 89 -6.21 -0.38 28.17
N VAL A 90 -5.49 -0.52 27.08
CA VAL A 90 -5.43 0.46 25.98
C VAL A 90 -6.81 0.55 25.31
N ASP A 91 -7.27 1.76 25.05
CA ASP A 91 -8.54 2.05 24.39
C ASP A 91 -8.40 2.74 23.03
N PHE A 92 -7.16 3.10 22.63
CA PHE A 92 -6.87 3.78 21.37
C PHE A 92 -5.48 3.40 20.86
N ILE A 93 -5.31 3.20 19.55
CA ILE A 93 -4.01 2.91 18.95
C ILE A 93 -3.59 4.04 18.01
N LEU A 94 -2.41 4.60 18.23
CA LEU A 94 -1.80 5.63 17.41
C LEU A 94 -0.56 5.07 16.72
N ALA A 95 -0.67 4.85 15.41
CA ALA A 95 0.43 4.43 14.56
C ALA A 95 1.31 5.64 14.19
N VAL A 96 2.61 5.59 14.48
CA VAL A 96 3.58 6.63 14.09
C VAL A 96 4.56 6.00 13.10
N GLY A 97 4.29 6.14 11.81
CA GLY A 97 5.08 5.46 10.79
C GLY A 97 4.46 5.43 9.40
N GLY A 98 4.93 4.52 8.57
CA GLY A 98 4.39 4.21 7.24
C GLY A 98 3.39 3.05 7.27
N GLY A 99 3.06 2.52 6.08
CA GLY A 99 2.05 1.47 5.88
C GLY A 99 2.23 0.26 6.79
N SER A 100 3.45 -0.28 6.93
CA SER A 100 3.72 -1.44 7.80
C SER A 100 3.33 -1.21 9.27
N VAL A 101 3.59 -0.01 9.79
CA VAL A 101 3.22 0.36 11.16
C VAL A 101 1.71 0.50 11.30
N ILE A 102 1.06 1.10 10.31
CA ILE A 102 -0.40 1.28 10.30
C ILE A 102 -1.10 -0.07 10.19
N ASP A 103 -0.61 -0.97 9.33
CA ASP A 103 -1.17 -2.31 9.15
C ASP A 103 -1.03 -3.15 10.41
N SER A 104 0.15 -3.12 11.06
CA SER A 104 0.35 -3.77 12.36
C SER A 104 -0.60 -3.20 13.43
N ALA A 105 -0.77 -1.87 13.48
CA ALA A 105 -1.69 -1.21 14.41
C ALA A 105 -3.15 -1.62 14.19
N LYS A 106 -3.59 -1.72 12.93
CA LYS A 106 -4.93 -2.20 12.57
C LYS A 106 -5.15 -3.65 12.98
N ALA A 107 -4.14 -4.51 12.74
CA ALA A 107 -4.19 -5.91 13.16
C ALA A 107 -4.30 -6.06 14.68
N ILE A 108 -3.51 -5.27 15.44
CA ILE A 108 -3.61 -5.21 16.91
C ILE A 108 -5.02 -4.76 17.30
N ALA A 109 -5.55 -3.72 16.66
CA ALA A 109 -6.86 -3.16 16.97
C ALA A 109 -8.00 -4.17 16.78
N PHE A 110 -7.93 -5.04 15.78
CA PHE A 110 -8.85 -6.16 15.60
C PHE A 110 -8.65 -7.24 16.65
N GLY A 111 -7.39 -7.56 16.96
CA GLY A 111 -7.04 -8.67 17.86
C GLY A 111 -7.40 -8.40 19.32
N VAL A 112 -7.36 -7.13 19.79
CA VAL A 112 -7.61 -6.79 21.20
C VAL A 112 -9.02 -7.21 21.67
N PRO A 113 -10.11 -6.86 20.99
CA PRO A 113 -11.46 -7.28 21.38
C PRO A 113 -11.80 -8.73 20.98
N TYR A 114 -10.99 -9.37 20.13
CA TYR A 114 -11.25 -10.71 19.62
C TYR A 114 -10.69 -11.78 20.55
N GLY A 115 -11.52 -12.73 20.98
CA GLY A 115 -11.09 -13.81 21.89
C GLY A 115 -10.32 -14.96 21.24
N GLY A 116 -10.14 -14.97 19.92
CA GLY A 116 -9.46 -16.00 19.15
C GLY A 116 -8.12 -15.52 18.57
N GLU A 117 -7.58 -16.34 17.66
CA GLU A 117 -6.33 -16.06 16.95
C GLU A 117 -6.56 -15.03 15.84
N VAL A 118 -5.87 -13.88 15.88
CA VAL A 118 -6.05 -12.77 14.93
C VAL A 118 -5.74 -13.18 13.48
N TRP A 119 -4.84 -14.13 13.26
CA TRP A 119 -4.53 -14.69 11.95
C TRP A 119 -5.74 -15.33 11.26
N ASN A 120 -6.76 -15.75 12.02
CA ASN A 120 -7.98 -16.29 11.45
C ASN A 120 -8.73 -15.32 10.54
N PHE A 121 -8.61 -14.00 10.76
CA PHE A 121 -9.15 -12.99 9.87
C PHE A 121 -8.49 -13.04 8.49
N TYR A 122 -7.17 -13.16 8.45
CA TYR A 122 -6.36 -13.22 7.22
C TYR A 122 -6.54 -14.52 6.44
N MET A 123 -6.94 -15.57 7.13
CA MET A 123 -7.25 -16.88 6.53
C MET A 123 -8.72 -17.01 6.12
N GLY A 124 -9.56 -15.98 6.30
CA GLY A 124 -10.99 -16.04 6.02
C GLY A 124 -11.77 -17.00 6.93
N ARG A 125 -11.20 -17.38 8.09
CA ARG A 125 -11.83 -18.30 9.06
C ARG A 125 -12.70 -17.58 10.09
N ALA A 126 -12.55 -16.27 10.20
CA ALA A 126 -13.33 -15.42 11.09
C ALA A 126 -13.54 -14.03 10.44
N HIS A 127 -14.52 -13.28 10.93
CA HIS A 127 -14.79 -11.89 10.57
C HIS A 127 -14.78 -11.03 11.83
N ALA A 128 -14.15 -9.83 11.75
CA ALA A 128 -14.07 -8.93 12.89
C ALA A 128 -15.39 -8.17 13.07
N GLU A 129 -15.98 -8.25 14.26
CA GLU A 129 -17.19 -7.54 14.67
C GLU A 129 -16.89 -6.29 15.49
N ALA A 130 -15.65 -6.16 15.99
CA ALA A 130 -15.18 -5.03 16.79
C ALA A 130 -13.72 -4.71 16.46
N CYS A 131 -13.34 -3.46 16.68
CA CYS A 131 -12.00 -2.94 16.47
C CYS A 131 -11.77 -1.78 17.42
N LEU A 132 -10.58 -1.69 18.06
CA LEU A 132 -10.21 -0.46 18.75
C LEU A 132 -10.07 0.69 17.75
N PRO A 133 -10.35 1.94 18.14
CA PRO A 133 -10.07 3.08 17.29
C PRO A 133 -8.57 3.18 16.99
N VAL A 134 -8.26 3.36 15.70
CA VAL A 134 -6.90 3.54 15.19
C VAL A 134 -6.78 4.92 14.59
N ALA A 135 -5.62 5.55 14.73
CA ALA A 135 -5.24 6.76 14.01
C ALA A 135 -3.76 6.72 13.66
N THR A 136 -3.31 7.66 12.83
CA THR A 136 -1.91 7.65 12.39
C THR A 136 -1.29 9.03 12.32
N VAL A 137 0.02 9.07 12.54
CA VAL A 137 0.94 10.13 12.13
C VAL A 137 1.82 9.54 11.02
N LEU A 138 1.52 9.90 9.78
CA LEU A 138 2.15 9.32 8.59
C LEU A 138 3.57 9.86 8.39
N THR A 139 4.52 8.97 8.14
CA THR A 139 5.92 9.32 7.86
C THR A 139 6.40 8.94 6.47
N ILE A 140 5.71 8.03 5.79
CA ILE A 140 6.05 7.54 4.43
C ILE A 140 4.76 7.39 3.63
N PRO A 141 4.54 8.20 2.58
CA PRO A 141 3.44 7.99 1.66
C PRO A 141 3.77 6.82 0.71
N ALA A 142 2.93 5.80 0.69
CA ALA A 142 3.05 4.61 -0.14
C ALA A 142 1.71 3.86 -0.17
N ALA A 143 1.51 2.94 0.75
CA ALA A 143 0.38 2.02 0.82
C ALA A 143 -1.00 2.68 0.99
N GLY A 144 -1.11 3.97 1.31
CA GLY A 144 -2.40 4.62 1.57
C GLY A 144 -3.16 4.04 2.78
N SER A 145 -2.46 3.30 3.65
CA SER A 145 -3.08 2.59 4.78
C SER A 145 -3.76 3.54 5.77
N GLU A 146 -3.36 4.81 5.82
CA GLU A 146 -3.97 5.85 6.65
C GLU A 146 -5.45 6.12 6.31
N MET A 147 -5.88 5.83 5.08
CA MET A 147 -7.27 6.01 4.65
C MET A 147 -7.93 4.72 4.15
N SER A 148 -7.21 3.60 4.02
CA SER A 148 -7.76 2.34 3.56
C SER A 148 -8.45 1.55 4.67
N ASN A 149 -9.25 0.56 4.28
CA ASN A 149 -9.86 -0.43 5.17
C ASN A 149 -9.08 -1.75 5.23
N SER A 150 -7.88 -1.79 4.65
CA SER A 150 -7.06 -3.00 4.55
C SER A 150 -5.89 -2.98 5.52
N THR A 151 -5.40 -4.16 5.84
CA THR A 151 -4.16 -4.43 6.57
C THR A 151 -3.52 -5.69 6.03
N VAL A 152 -2.21 -5.69 5.84
CA VAL A 152 -1.44 -6.83 5.33
C VAL A 152 -0.39 -7.23 6.36
N ILE A 153 -0.41 -8.51 6.76
CA ILE A 153 0.50 -9.06 7.78
C ILE A 153 1.21 -10.29 7.21
N THR A 154 2.47 -10.46 7.61
CA THR A 154 3.27 -11.63 7.30
C THR A 154 3.28 -12.56 8.51
N ASN A 155 2.79 -13.78 8.33
CA ASN A 155 2.99 -14.85 9.29
C ASN A 155 4.34 -15.51 9.02
N GLU A 156 5.23 -15.47 10.00
CA GLU A 156 6.57 -16.05 9.92
C GLU A 156 6.54 -17.59 9.82
N ASP A 157 5.45 -18.21 10.32
CA ASP A 157 5.23 -19.64 10.11
C ASP A 157 4.70 -19.89 8.69
N GLY A 158 5.58 -20.37 7.83
CA GLY A 158 5.31 -20.67 6.42
C GLY A 158 5.47 -19.49 5.46
N ASP A 159 6.01 -18.34 5.93
CA ASP A 159 6.24 -17.14 5.10
C ASP A 159 4.99 -16.74 4.28
N LEU A 160 3.87 -16.55 5.00
CA LEU A 160 2.58 -16.23 4.40
C LEU A 160 2.26 -14.74 4.56
N LYS A 161 2.25 -13.99 3.47
CA LYS A 161 1.83 -12.57 3.44
C LYS A 161 0.38 -12.49 2.96
N LYS A 162 -0.54 -12.08 3.85
CA LYS A 162 -1.98 -12.06 3.59
C LYS A 162 -2.61 -10.72 3.99
N GLY A 163 -3.63 -10.33 3.23
CA GLY A 163 -4.45 -9.14 3.52
C GLY A 163 -5.77 -9.48 4.18
N TYR A 164 -6.26 -8.54 5.00
CA TYR A 164 -7.62 -8.53 5.52
C TYR A 164 -8.22 -7.14 5.39
N SER A 165 -9.49 -7.04 4.97
CA SER A 165 -10.18 -5.76 4.77
C SER A 165 -11.48 -5.72 5.56
N ASN A 166 -11.64 -4.64 6.34
CA ASN A 166 -12.85 -4.38 7.09
C ASN A 166 -12.93 -2.87 7.44
N ASN A 167 -14.07 -2.23 7.21
CA ASN A 167 -14.26 -0.80 7.44
C ASN A 167 -14.08 -0.35 8.90
N LEU A 168 -14.15 -1.26 9.87
CA LEU A 168 -13.94 -0.96 11.29
C LEU A 168 -12.53 -0.42 11.57
N CYS A 169 -11.50 -0.83 10.80
CA CYS A 169 -10.11 -0.41 11.03
C CYS A 169 -9.73 0.89 10.29
N ARG A 170 -10.64 1.53 9.56
CA ARG A 170 -10.32 2.84 8.95
C ARG A 170 -9.92 3.82 10.04
N CYS A 171 -8.76 4.46 9.85
CA CYS A 171 -8.23 5.38 10.83
C CYS A 171 -9.24 6.51 11.14
N LYS A 172 -9.39 6.84 12.41
CA LYS A 172 -10.24 7.97 12.85
C LYS A 172 -9.71 9.29 12.32
N PHE A 173 -8.38 9.44 12.37
CA PHE A 173 -7.70 10.57 11.74
C PHE A 173 -6.32 10.15 11.21
N ALA A 174 -5.81 10.94 10.28
CA ALA A 174 -4.46 10.86 9.75
C ALA A 174 -3.80 12.24 9.84
N VAL A 175 -2.71 12.33 10.60
CA VAL A 175 -1.85 13.52 10.67
C VAL A 175 -0.77 13.35 9.60
N MET A 176 -0.67 14.31 8.69
CA MET A 176 0.14 14.21 7.49
C MET A 176 0.96 15.49 7.30
N ASN A 177 2.23 15.47 7.69
CA ASN A 177 3.17 16.56 7.45
C ASN A 177 4.19 16.16 6.36
N PRO A 178 4.16 16.77 5.16
CA PRO A 178 5.11 16.47 4.10
C PRO A 178 6.59 16.60 4.49
N GLU A 179 6.93 17.48 5.42
CA GLU A 179 8.31 17.65 5.90
C GLU A 179 8.89 16.39 6.55
N ARG A 180 8.02 15.49 7.06
CA ARG A 180 8.47 14.20 7.63
C ARG A 180 9.05 13.25 6.60
N THR A 181 8.88 13.56 5.32
CA THR A 181 9.40 12.77 4.21
C THR A 181 10.74 13.29 3.66
N TYR A 182 11.25 14.43 4.12
CA TYR A 182 12.48 15.05 3.62
C TYR A 182 13.72 14.15 3.76
N THR A 183 13.77 13.36 4.84
CA THR A 183 14.89 12.47 5.13
C THR A 183 14.75 11.06 4.57
N LEU A 184 13.69 10.80 3.78
CA LEU A 184 13.52 9.49 3.15
C LEU A 184 14.58 9.29 2.07
N PRO A 185 15.27 8.13 2.07
CA PRO A 185 16.16 7.77 0.96
C PRO A 185 15.38 7.76 -0.37
N ASN A 186 16.08 8.11 -1.46
CA ASN A 186 15.51 8.12 -2.80
C ASN A 186 14.85 6.79 -3.17
N TYR A 187 15.48 5.67 -2.80
CA TYR A 187 14.93 4.34 -3.02
C TYR A 187 13.57 4.13 -2.33
N GLN A 188 13.44 4.56 -1.07
CA GLN A 188 12.16 4.45 -0.36
C GLN A 188 11.09 5.38 -0.94
N THR A 189 11.48 6.58 -1.38
CA THR A 189 10.58 7.49 -2.09
C THR A 189 10.08 6.86 -3.39
N ALA A 190 10.97 6.26 -4.18
CA ALA A 190 10.62 5.59 -5.43
C ALA A 190 9.74 4.34 -5.19
N CYS A 191 10.03 3.53 -4.17
CA CYS A 191 9.17 2.41 -3.77
C CYS A 191 7.76 2.92 -3.38
N GLY A 192 7.67 4.00 -2.61
CA GLY A 192 6.39 4.57 -2.21
C GLY A 192 5.59 5.09 -3.40
N VAL A 193 6.23 5.80 -4.31
CA VAL A 193 5.61 6.28 -5.56
C VAL A 193 5.10 5.13 -6.42
N THR A 194 5.90 4.07 -6.56
CA THR A 194 5.48 2.87 -7.30
C THR A 194 4.23 2.23 -6.71
N ASP A 195 4.16 2.11 -5.39
CA ASP A 195 3.03 1.54 -4.67
C ASP A 195 1.76 2.41 -4.83
N ILE A 196 1.89 3.75 -4.70
CA ILE A 196 0.79 4.71 -4.97
C ILE A 196 0.24 4.53 -6.39
N MET A 197 1.13 4.48 -7.38
CA MET A 197 0.72 4.31 -8.77
C MET A 197 0.07 2.93 -8.97
N MET A 198 0.61 1.87 -8.37
CA MET A 198 0.07 0.53 -8.49
C MET A 198 -1.33 0.42 -7.91
N HIS A 199 -1.60 0.95 -6.73
CA HIS A 199 -2.94 0.98 -6.15
C HIS A 199 -3.98 1.63 -7.07
N THR A 200 -3.57 2.70 -7.78
CA THR A 200 -4.44 3.35 -8.76
C THR A 200 -4.59 2.49 -10.02
N MET A 201 -3.50 1.91 -10.54
CA MET A 201 -3.50 1.09 -11.76
C MET A 201 -4.27 -0.21 -11.57
N GLU A 202 -4.21 -0.86 -10.39
CA GLU A 202 -5.00 -2.06 -10.08
C GLU A 202 -6.51 -1.83 -10.19
N ARG A 203 -6.98 -0.61 -9.95
CA ARG A 203 -8.37 -0.23 -10.12
C ARG A 203 -8.69 0.27 -11.53
N TYR A 204 -7.71 0.84 -12.20
CA TYR A 204 -7.84 1.42 -13.53
C TYR A 204 -7.92 0.33 -14.62
N PHE A 205 -7.09 -0.72 -14.55
CA PHE A 205 -7.08 -1.80 -15.53
C PHE A 205 -8.21 -2.78 -15.26
N SER A 206 -9.37 -2.52 -15.86
CA SER A 206 -10.59 -3.32 -15.74
C SER A 206 -11.30 -3.45 -17.08
N HIS A 207 -12.39 -4.23 -17.12
CA HIS A 207 -13.31 -4.28 -18.25
C HIS A 207 -14.41 -3.21 -18.19
N ASP A 208 -14.39 -2.34 -17.17
CA ASP A 208 -15.42 -1.34 -16.98
C ASP A 208 -15.07 -0.06 -17.73
N ASP A 209 -15.80 0.28 -18.79
CA ASP A 209 -15.44 1.37 -19.73
C ASP A 209 -16.18 2.69 -19.45
N ASP A 210 -17.33 2.68 -18.78
CA ASP A 210 -18.17 3.87 -18.55
C ASP A 210 -17.86 4.57 -17.22
N MET A 211 -16.59 4.92 -16.99
CA MET A 211 -16.11 5.50 -15.71
C MET A 211 -15.40 6.84 -15.88
N THR A 212 -15.88 7.72 -16.76
CA THR A 212 -15.19 8.94 -17.15
C THR A 212 -14.65 9.79 -15.98
N VAL A 213 -15.44 9.98 -14.91
CA VAL A 213 -15.03 10.76 -13.73
C VAL A 213 -13.97 10.00 -12.94
N THR A 214 -14.18 8.72 -12.66
CA THR A 214 -13.23 7.88 -11.91
C THR A 214 -11.91 7.75 -12.67
N ASP A 215 -11.96 7.54 -13.99
CA ASP A 215 -10.78 7.48 -14.84
C ASP A 215 -10.00 8.81 -14.83
N ALA A 216 -10.69 9.94 -14.96
CA ALA A 216 -10.04 11.26 -14.93
C ALA A 216 -9.34 11.53 -13.59
N ILE A 217 -9.93 11.11 -12.46
CA ILE A 217 -9.31 11.20 -11.14
C ILE A 217 -8.07 10.29 -11.06
N ALA A 218 -8.19 9.03 -11.50
CA ALA A 218 -7.10 8.06 -11.50
C ALA A 218 -5.93 8.55 -12.37
N GLU A 219 -6.20 8.98 -13.59
CA GLU A 219 -5.20 9.50 -14.53
C GLU A 219 -4.52 10.77 -13.99
N SER A 220 -5.27 11.66 -13.31
CA SER A 220 -4.71 12.85 -12.67
C SER A 220 -3.75 12.49 -11.53
N ILE A 221 -4.11 11.52 -10.67
CA ILE A 221 -3.25 11.01 -9.60
C ILE A 221 -1.96 10.44 -10.21
N LEU A 222 -2.08 9.56 -11.21
CA LEU A 222 -0.94 8.91 -11.86
C LEU A 222 0.03 9.92 -12.48
N ARG A 223 -0.46 10.91 -13.24
CA ARG A 223 0.37 11.97 -13.82
C ARG A 223 1.05 12.81 -12.75
N THR A 224 0.30 13.24 -11.74
CA THR A 224 0.84 14.09 -10.67
C THR A 224 1.96 13.41 -9.92
N VAL A 225 1.79 12.13 -9.58
CA VAL A 225 2.81 11.33 -8.87
C VAL A 225 4.03 11.09 -9.76
N LYS A 226 3.80 10.71 -11.04
CA LYS A 226 4.84 10.49 -12.04
C LYS A 226 5.73 11.72 -12.24
N ASP A 227 5.13 12.90 -12.33
CA ASP A 227 5.88 14.15 -12.55
C ASP A 227 6.55 14.64 -11.24
N SER A 228 5.85 14.53 -10.10
CA SER A 228 6.37 15.02 -8.81
C SER A 228 7.57 14.22 -8.31
N VAL A 229 7.68 12.92 -8.61
CA VAL A 229 8.80 12.11 -8.11
C VAL A 229 10.15 12.61 -8.64
N PHE A 230 10.23 13.02 -9.89
CA PHE A 230 11.48 13.54 -10.48
C PHE A 230 11.96 14.82 -9.77
N GLU A 231 11.05 15.69 -9.39
CA GLU A 231 11.38 16.90 -8.66
C GLU A 231 11.82 16.58 -7.21
N VAL A 232 11.18 15.63 -6.56
CA VAL A 232 11.57 15.16 -5.22
C VAL A 232 12.93 14.44 -5.22
N LEU A 233 13.25 13.67 -6.26
CA LEU A 233 14.54 13.00 -6.38
C LEU A 233 15.71 13.98 -6.60
N LYS A 234 15.44 15.12 -7.27
CA LYS A 234 16.42 16.21 -7.45
C LYS A 234 16.54 17.07 -6.18
N GLU A 235 15.42 17.39 -5.56
CA GLU A 235 15.30 18.29 -4.42
C GLU A 235 14.47 17.64 -3.31
N PRO A 236 15.09 16.81 -2.45
CA PRO A 236 14.37 16.00 -1.45
C PRO A 236 13.51 16.79 -0.46
N GLU A 237 13.82 18.07 -0.23
CA GLU A 237 13.08 18.95 0.67
C GLU A 237 12.04 19.83 -0.05
N ASN A 238 11.71 19.54 -1.31
CA ASN A 238 10.68 20.25 -2.04
C ASN A 238 9.29 19.95 -1.48
N TYR A 239 8.81 20.86 -0.61
CA TYR A 239 7.53 20.72 0.08
C TYR A 239 6.35 20.49 -0.87
N VAL A 240 6.31 21.23 -1.98
CA VAL A 240 5.17 21.18 -2.91
C VAL A 240 5.01 19.77 -3.49
N HIS A 241 6.08 19.19 -4.00
CA HIS A 241 6.04 17.86 -4.62
C HIS A 241 5.91 16.74 -3.59
N ARG A 242 6.54 16.89 -2.39
CA ARG A 242 6.29 15.97 -1.27
C ARG A 242 4.83 15.96 -0.84
N ALA A 243 4.21 17.14 -0.78
CA ALA A 243 2.79 17.29 -0.43
C ALA A 243 1.87 16.64 -1.48
N GLN A 244 2.18 16.80 -2.78
CA GLN A 244 1.42 16.15 -3.86
C GLN A 244 1.50 14.62 -3.76
N ILE A 245 2.70 14.06 -3.59
CA ILE A 245 2.88 12.61 -3.45
C ILE A 245 2.16 12.09 -2.19
N MET A 246 2.28 12.80 -1.07
CA MET A 246 1.65 12.39 0.19
C MET A 246 0.12 12.36 0.09
N TRP A 247 -0.49 13.38 -0.49
CA TRP A 247 -1.93 13.43 -0.69
C TRP A 247 -2.42 12.42 -1.72
N ALA A 248 -1.71 12.28 -2.84
CA ALA A 248 -2.01 11.29 -3.86
C ALA A 248 -2.01 9.86 -3.30
N GLY A 249 -1.07 9.53 -2.40
CA GLY A 249 -1.01 8.22 -1.74
C GLY A 249 -2.29 7.87 -0.99
N SER A 250 -2.85 8.80 -0.25
CA SER A 250 -4.14 8.62 0.43
C SER A 250 -5.29 8.43 -0.54
N LEU A 251 -5.35 9.23 -1.61
CA LEU A 251 -6.42 9.15 -2.62
C LEU A 251 -6.33 7.88 -3.46
N ALA A 252 -5.13 7.36 -3.70
CA ALA A 252 -4.89 6.14 -4.44
C ALA A 252 -5.50 4.90 -3.77
N HIS A 253 -5.64 4.90 -2.42
CA HIS A 253 -6.09 3.71 -1.69
C HIS A 253 -7.25 3.95 -0.70
N ASN A 254 -7.98 5.06 -0.84
CA ASN A 254 -9.20 5.32 -0.06
C ASN A 254 -10.50 4.89 -0.75
N ASP A 255 -10.41 4.04 -1.76
CA ASP A 255 -11.46 3.55 -2.65
C ASP A 255 -12.00 4.55 -3.68
N LEU A 256 -11.54 5.81 -3.71
CA LEU A 256 -12.01 6.81 -4.68
C LEU A 256 -11.78 6.38 -6.13
N THR A 257 -10.58 5.87 -6.42
CA THR A 257 -10.20 5.39 -7.77
C THR A 257 -10.82 4.02 -8.12
N GLY A 258 -11.56 3.42 -7.17
CA GLY A 258 -12.29 2.17 -7.33
C GLY A 258 -13.80 2.33 -7.53
N CYS A 259 -14.31 3.57 -7.51
CA CYS A 259 -15.75 3.81 -7.67
C CYS A 259 -16.25 3.39 -9.05
N GLY A 260 -17.12 2.38 -9.09
CA GLY A 260 -17.71 1.86 -10.32
C GLY A 260 -16.92 0.76 -11.02
N THR A 261 -15.81 0.29 -10.43
CA THR A 261 -14.98 -0.83 -10.94
C THR A 261 -14.77 -1.91 -9.89
N THR A 262 -14.36 -3.10 -10.33
CA THR A 262 -14.01 -4.21 -9.42
C THR A 262 -12.53 -4.24 -9.03
N GLY A 263 -11.65 -3.55 -9.76
CA GLY A 263 -10.21 -3.66 -9.61
C GLY A 263 -9.65 -5.05 -9.99
N ASP A 264 -8.38 -5.14 -10.35
CA ASP A 264 -7.73 -6.40 -10.75
C ASP A 264 -7.00 -7.09 -9.59
N TRP A 265 -6.05 -6.41 -8.95
CA TRP A 265 -5.24 -6.85 -7.80
C TRP A 265 -4.26 -8.00 -8.08
N ALA A 266 -4.09 -8.42 -9.34
CA ALA A 266 -3.23 -9.53 -9.68
C ALA A 266 -1.75 -9.23 -9.40
N THR A 267 -1.27 -8.02 -9.74
CA THR A 267 0.15 -7.67 -9.52
C THR A 267 0.48 -7.66 -8.04
N HIS A 268 -0.41 -7.15 -7.17
CA HIS A 268 -0.21 -7.20 -5.71
C HIS A 268 -0.18 -8.63 -5.18
N GLN A 269 -1.08 -9.50 -5.63
CA GLN A 269 -1.10 -10.89 -5.17
C GLN A 269 0.17 -11.65 -5.58
N LEU A 270 0.64 -11.44 -6.81
CA LEU A 270 1.91 -12.00 -7.27
C LEU A 270 3.10 -11.44 -6.48
N GLU A 271 3.09 -10.14 -6.19
CA GLU A 271 4.17 -9.50 -5.44
C GLU A 271 4.23 -9.97 -3.98
N HIS A 272 3.10 -10.28 -3.36
CA HIS A 272 3.08 -10.77 -1.99
C HIS A 272 3.93 -12.04 -1.82
N GLU A 273 3.89 -12.95 -2.80
CA GLU A 273 4.71 -14.17 -2.74
C GLU A 273 6.20 -13.89 -3.04
N LEU A 274 6.48 -12.93 -3.92
CA LEU A 274 7.85 -12.47 -4.18
C LEU A 274 8.48 -11.83 -2.94
N SER A 275 7.75 -10.92 -2.26
CA SER A 275 8.21 -10.30 -1.01
C SER A 275 8.30 -11.30 0.14
N ALA A 276 7.39 -12.26 0.22
CA ALA A 276 7.42 -13.28 1.26
C ALA A 276 8.65 -14.19 1.12
N LEU A 277 9.05 -14.52 -0.12
CA LEU A 277 10.18 -15.42 -0.37
C LEU A 277 11.54 -14.72 -0.27
N PHE A 278 11.65 -13.48 -0.77
CA PHE A 278 12.95 -12.80 -0.91
C PHE A 278 13.12 -11.59 0.04
N ASP A 279 12.12 -11.28 0.87
CA ASP A 279 12.08 -10.13 1.80
C ASP A 279 12.46 -8.79 1.14
N VAL A 280 11.99 -8.57 -0.09
CA VAL A 280 12.26 -7.37 -0.87
C VAL A 280 11.28 -6.24 -0.52
N ALA A 281 11.64 -4.99 -0.88
CA ALA A 281 10.76 -3.84 -0.70
C ALA A 281 9.54 -3.96 -1.63
N HIS A 282 8.33 -3.83 -1.07
CA HIS A 282 7.05 -4.04 -1.75
C HIS A 282 6.94 -3.27 -3.08
N GLY A 283 7.19 -1.94 -3.07
CA GLY A 283 7.12 -1.15 -4.30
C GLY A 283 8.12 -1.58 -5.38
N ALA A 284 9.31 -2.06 -4.99
CA ALA A 284 10.28 -2.58 -5.94
C ALA A 284 9.82 -3.93 -6.52
N GLY A 285 9.22 -4.81 -5.71
CA GLY A 285 8.60 -6.05 -6.17
C GLY A 285 7.47 -5.81 -7.16
N LEU A 286 6.61 -4.82 -6.89
CA LEU A 286 5.54 -4.41 -7.80
C LEU A 286 6.09 -3.94 -9.16
N ALA A 287 7.13 -3.08 -9.16
CA ALA A 287 7.75 -2.60 -10.39
C ALA A 287 8.36 -3.74 -11.22
N ALA A 288 9.02 -4.70 -10.54
CA ALA A 288 9.66 -5.84 -11.18
C ALA A 288 8.67 -6.78 -11.91
N LEU A 289 7.42 -6.84 -11.44
CA LEU A 289 6.39 -7.73 -11.99
C LEU A 289 5.45 -7.08 -12.99
N TRP A 290 5.13 -5.78 -12.79
CA TRP A 290 4.05 -5.11 -13.51
C TRP A 290 4.18 -5.19 -15.04
N GLY A 291 5.38 -4.95 -15.60
CA GLY A 291 5.58 -4.96 -17.05
C GLY A 291 5.29 -6.34 -17.69
N SER A 292 5.64 -7.41 -16.98
CA SER A 292 5.38 -8.79 -17.43
C SER A 292 3.89 -9.14 -17.31
N TRP A 293 3.26 -8.79 -16.18
CA TRP A 293 1.80 -8.91 -16.03
C TRP A 293 1.06 -8.13 -17.12
N ALA A 294 1.40 -6.87 -17.33
CA ALA A 294 0.74 -6.02 -18.32
C ALA A 294 0.84 -6.61 -19.75
N ARG A 295 2.02 -7.11 -20.15
CA ARG A 295 2.19 -7.78 -21.46
C ARG A 295 1.39 -9.08 -21.55
N TYR A 296 1.21 -9.79 -20.46
CA TYR A 296 0.43 -11.03 -20.42
C TYR A 296 -1.07 -10.77 -20.63
N VAL A 297 -1.60 -9.66 -20.06
CA VAL A 297 -3.04 -9.42 -19.99
C VAL A 297 -3.56 -8.31 -20.90
N TYR A 298 -2.72 -7.45 -21.52
CA TYR A 298 -3.18 -6.25 -22.23
C TYR A 298 -4.20 -6.52 -23.35
N LYS A 299 -4.15 -7.73 -23.94
CA LYS A 299 -5.07 -8.14 -25.02
C LYS A 299 -6.52 -8.31 -24.54
N GLU A 300 -6.74 -8.46 -23.24
CA GLU A 300 -8.09 -8.58 -22.66
C GLU A 300 -8.85 -7.23 -22.75
N ASN A 301 -8.13 -6.09 -22.70
CA ASN A 301 -8.71 -4.76 -22.95
C ASN A 301 -7.64 -3.80 -23.55
N VAL A 302 -7.36 -3.97 -24.85
CA VAL A 302 -6.35 -3.16 -25.56
C VAL A 302 -6.66 -1.66 -25.46
N THR A 303 -7.94 -1.29 -25.51
CA THR A 303 -8.36 0.11 -25.46
C THR A 303 -8.00 0.77 -24.12
N ARG A 304 -8.17 0.05 -23.02
CA ARG A 304 -7.82 0.54 -21.68
C ARG A 304 -6.30 0.76 -21.54
N PHE A 305 -5.47 -0.14 -22.07
CA PHE A 305 -4.02 0.04 -22.10
C PHE A 305 -3.58 1.17 -23.02
N ALA A 306 -4.24 1.33 -24.17
CA ALA A 306 -3.97 2.47 -25.07
C ALA A 306 -4.38 3.82 -24.42
N GLN A 307 -5.51 3.87 -23.71
CA GLN A 307 -5.94 5.03 -22.93
C GLN A 307 -4.91 5.41 -21.88
N PHE A 308 -4.42 4.45 -21.09
CA PHE A 308 -3.34 4.64 -20.13
C PHE A 308 -2.07 5.20 -20.80
N ALA A 309 -1.67 4.60 -21.93
CA ALA A 309 -0.49 5.02 -22.70
C ALA A 309 -0.56 6.50 -23.10
N VAL A 310 -1.71 6.93 -23.59
CA VAL A 310 -1.93 8.32 -24.04
C VAL A 310 -2.10 9.27 -22.86
N ASN A 311 -3.04 8.96 -21.96
CA ASN A 311 -3.49 9.90 -20.93
C ASN A 311 -2.54 10.00 -19.73
N VAL A 312 -1.77 8.95 -19.45
CA VAL A 312 -0.85 8.89 -18.29
C VAL A 312 0.60 9.00 -18.74
N MET A 313 0.99 8.19 -19.72
CA MET A 313 2.39 8.12 -20.14
C MET A 313 2.76 9.13 -21.22
N GLY A 314 1.77 9.74 -21.88
CA GLY A 314 2.00 10.75 -22.94
C GLY A 314 2.45 10.15 -24.28
N VAL A 315 2.17 8.87 -24.51
CA VAL A 315 2.48 8.17 -25.75
C VAL A 315 1.57 8.70 -26.87
N THR A 316 2.13 8.87 -28.07
CA THR A 316 1.34 9.24 -29.26
C THR A 316 0.43 8.08 -29.67
N ASN A 317 -0.86 8.36 -29.88
CA ASN A 317 -1.83 7.36 -30.26
C ASN A 317 -1.63 6.89 -31.73
N ASP A 318 -1.45 5.60 -31.94
CA ASP A 318 -1.55 4.99 -33.26
C ASP A 318 -2.99 4.54 -33.51
N PHE A 319 -3.76 5.38 -34.20
CA PHE A 319 -5.17 5.11 -34.53
C PHE A 319 -5.39 3.87 -35.41
N LYS A 320 -4.35 3.40 -36.09
CA LYS A 320 -4.43 2.19 -36.96
C LYS A 320 -4.12 0.93 -36.16
N SER A 321 -3.37 1.04 -35.08
CA SER A 321 -2.93 -0.08 -34.27
C SER A 321 -2.96 0.24 -32.75
N PRO A 322 -4.13 0.23 -32.12
CA PRO A 322 -4.24 0.46 -30.67
C PRO A 322 -3.35 -0.48 -29.82
N GLY A 323 -3.07 -1.68 -30.35
CA GLY A 323 -2.13 -2.62 -29.70
C GLY A 323 -0.70 -2.10 -29.65
N HIS A 324 -0.23 -1.36 -30.67
CA HIS A 324 1.08 -0.70 -30.61
C HIS A 324 1.09 0.43 -29.58
N THR A 325 0.03 1.24 -29.52
CA THR A 325 -0.11 2.28 -28.47
C THR A 325 -0.09 1.65 -27.06
N ALA A 326 -0.82 0.55 -26.84
CA ALA A 326 -0.85 -0.16 -25.57
C ALA A 326 0.54 -0.67 -25.17
N LEU A 327 1.26 -1.34 -26.08
CA LEU A 327 2.61 -1.84 -25.82
C LEU A 327 3.62 -0.72 -25.57
N ALA A 328 3.56 0.39 -26.34
CA ALA A 328 4.39 1.55 -26.11
C ALA A 328 4.12 2.20 -24.73
N GLY A 329 2.88 2.16 -24.23
CA GLY A 329 2.55 2.60 -22.89
C GLY A 329 3.14 1.71 -21.78
N ILE A 330 3.17 0.39 -22.01
CA ILE A 330 3.81 -0.58 -21.09
C ILE A 330 5.32 -0.31 -21.05
N GLU A 331 5.95 -0.12 -22.20
CA GLU A 331 7.38 0.19 -22.32
C GLU A 331 7.72 1.52 -21.64
N ALA A 332 6.94 2.57 -21.89
CA ALA A 332 7.10 3.88 -21.23
C ALA A 332 6.99 3.80 -19.71
N MET A 333 6.15 2.93 -19.17
CA MET A 333 6.04 2.71 -17.72
C MET A 333 7.25 1.96 -17.16
N GLU A 334 7.80 0.97 -17.87
CA GLU A 334 9.06 0.33 -17.46
C GLU A 334 10.23 1.32 -17.50
N ASP A 335 10.28 2.19 -18.52
CA ASP A 335 11.30 3.25 -18.60
C ASP A 335 11.16 4.27 -17.48
N PHE A 336 9.94 4.62 -17.08
CA PHE A 336 9.69 5.42 -15.90
C PHE A 336 10.22 4.73 -14.63
N TYR A 337 9.96 3.45 -14.42
CA TYR A 337 10.49 2.69 -13.28
C TYR A 337 12.02 2.71 -13.25
N ARG A 338 12.69 2.45 -14.38
CA ARG A 338 14.15 2.55 -14.47
C ARG A 338 14.65 3.95 -14.15
N ALA A 339 13.98 5.00 -14.65
CA ALA A 339 14.37 6.39 -14.43
C ALA A 339 14.30 6.82 -12.96
N ILE A 340 13.42 6.21 -12.15
CA ILE A 340 13.36 6.44 -10.70
C ILE A 340 14.15 5.41 -9.88
N GLY A 341 14.94 4.54 -10.54
CA GLY A 341 15.80 3.54 -9.88
C GLY A 341 15.08 2.30 -9.39
N MET A 342 13.91 1.98 -9.96
CA MET A 342 13.17 0.75 -9.66
C MET A 342 13.50 -0.37 -10.65
N PRO A 343 13.58 -1.64 -10.19
CA PRO A 343 13.80 -2.79 -11.05
C PRO A 343 12.57 -3.06 -11.92
N VAL A 344 12.78 -3.61 -13.13
CA VAL A 344 11.70 -4.01 -14.05
C VAL A 344 11.69 -5.51 -14.33
N SER A 345 12.45 -6.26 -13.54
CA SER A 345 12.51 -7.73 -13.60
C SER A 345 12.88 -8.31 -12.23
N ILE A 346 12.58 -9.60 -12.05
CA ILE A 346 12.98 -10.32 -10.82
C ILE A 346 14.52 -10.36 -10.73
N CYS A 347 15.23 -10.60 -11.86
CA CYS A 347 16.68 -10.64 -11.86
C CYS A 347 17.31 -9.31 -11.39
N GLU A 348 16.79 -8.18 -11.86
CA GLU A 348 17.25 -6.85 -11.39
C GLU A 348 16.94 -6.63 -9.90
N LEU A 349 15.81 -7.15 -9.41
CA LEU A 349 15.37 -6.98 -8.03
C LEU A 349 16.24 -7.77 -7.04
N ILE A 350 16.50 -9.06 -7.32
CA ILE A 350 17.18 -9.96 -6.38
C ILE A 350 18.67 -10.19 -6.74
N GLY A 351 19.17 -9.60 -7.85
CA GLY A 351 20.57 -9.69 -8.29
C GLY A 351 20.94 -11.03 -8.93
N ARG A 352 19.96 -11.89 -9.21
CA ARG A 352 20.11 -13.18 -9.91
C ARG A 352 18.79 -13.59 -10.56
N GLN A 353 18.81 -14.61 -11.39
CA GLN A 353 17.56 -15.26 -11.77
C GLN A 353 17.00 -16.08 -10.60
N ALA A 354 15.68 -16.08 -10.45
CA ALA A 354 14.98 -17.03 -9.58
C ALA A 354 15.05 -18.43 -10.21
N THR A 355 15.15 -19.47 -9.39
CA THR A 355 15.15 -20.85 -9.88
C THR A 355 13.73 -21.29 -10.28
N ASP A 356 13.62 -22.34 -11.08
CA ASP A 356 12.30 -22.89 -11.46
C ASP A 356 11.51 -23.37 -10.24
N GLU A 357 12.19 -23.88 -9.19
CA GLU A 357 11.56 -24.29 -7.94
C GLU A 357 11.01 -23.07 -7.17
N GLU A 358 11.76 -21.95 -7.14
CA GLU A 358 11.30 -20.70 -6.51
C GLU A 358 10.08 -20.13 -7.25
N ILE A 359 10.08 -20.13 -8.57
CA ILE A 359 8.96 -19.69 -9.41
C ILE A 359 7.72 -20.56 -9.17
N LYS A 360 7.87 -21.89 -9.20
CA LYS A 360 6.78 -22.81 -8.90
C LYS A 360 6.23 -22.62 -7.49
N LEU A 361 7.10 -22.45 -6.51
CA LEU A 361 6.70 -22.20 -5.12
C LEU A 361 5.86 -20.92 -5.01
N MET A 362 6.26 -19.82 -5.66
CA MET A 362 5.48 -18.57 -5.67
C MET A 362 4.11 -18.78 -6.34
N ALA A 363 4.06 -19.45 -7.49
CA ALA A 363 2.81 -19.75 -8.19
C ALA A 363 1.88 -20.66 -7.36
N ASP A 364 2.43 -21.67 -6.69
CA ASP A 364 1.68 -22.56 -5.79
C ASP A 364 1.11 -21.81 -4.59
N LYS A 365 1.91 -20.96 -3.93
CA LYS A 365 1.45 -20.16 -2.78
C LYS A 365 0.37 -19.15 -3.21
N CYS A 366 0.58 -18.41 -4.30
CA CYS A 366 -0.37 -17.42 -4.83
C CYS A 366 -1.72 -18.05 -5.19
N SER A 367 -1.70 -19.25 -5.75
CA SER A 367 -2.90 -20.01 -6.15
C SER A 367 -3.43 -20.97 -5.08
N SER A 368 -2.83 -21.00 -3.88
CA SER A 368 -3.16 -22.00 -2.85
C SER A 368 -3.15 -23.44 -3.41
N GLY A 369 -2.07 -23.81 -4.12
CA GLY A 369 -1.91 -25.10 -4.78
C GLY A 369 -2.86 -25.31 -5.96
N GLY A 370 -3.25 -24.23 -6.66
CA GLY A 370 -4.17 -24.26 -7.79
C GLY A 370 -5.67 -24.20 -7.41
N SER A 371 -5.99 -24.05 -6.12
CA SER A 371 -7.38 -24.00 -5.65
C SER A 371 -8.02 -22.62 -5.74
N THR A 372 -7.22 -21.55 -5.89
CA THR A 372 -7.67 -20.17 -6.01
C THR A 372 -7.10 -19.50 -7.27
N THR A 373 -7.75 -18.43 -7.69
CA THR A 373 -7.34 -17.60 -8.83
C THR A 373 -7.20 -16.15 -8.38
N THR A 374 -6.45 -15.34 -9.15
CA THR A 374 -6.35 -13.89 -8.97
C THR A 374 -6.64 -13.16 -10.28
N GLY A 375 -6.82 -11.83 -10.21
CA GLY A 375 -7.12 -11.01 -11.36
C GLY A 375 -8.61 -10.97 -11.72
N LYS A 376 -9.04 -9.81 -12.27
CA LYS A 376 -10.39 -9.57 -12.78
C LYS A 376 -10.40 -9.14 -14.25
N LEU A 377 -9.34 -8.46 -14.69
CA LEU A 377 -9.13 -8.17 -16.10
C LEU A 377 -8.89 -9.47 -16.89
N LYS A 378 -8.06 -10.34 -16.33
CA LYS A 378 -7.90 -11.73 -16.72
C LYS A 378 -7.87 -12.58 -15.47
N VAL A 379 -8.73 -13.60 -15.41
CA VAL A 379 -8.67 -14.59 -14.34
C VAL A 379 -7.40 -15.42 -14.54
N LEU A 380 -6.44 -15.28 -13.64
CA LEU A 380 -5.16 -15.99 -13.68
C LEU A 380 -5.26 -17.24 -12.81
N HIS A 381 -5.02 -18.38 -13.47
CA HIS A 381 -4.81 -19.67 -12.82
C HIS A 381 -3.33 -19.86 -12.46
N ARG A 382 -3.02 -20.94 -11.76
CA ARG A 382 -1.66 -21.25 -11.31
C ARG A 382 -0.63 -21.16 -12.45
N ASP A 383 -0.94 -21.75 -13.61
CA ASP A 383 -0.01 -21.80 -14.75
C ASP A 383 0.17 -20.41 -15.40
N ASP A 384 -0.87 -19.57 -15.39
CA ASP A 384 -0.74 -18.17 -15.82
C ASP A 384 0.20 -17.39 -14.90
N MET A 385 0.10 -17.60 -13.58
CA MET A 385 0.97 -16.97 -12.57
C MET A 385 2.43 -17.41 -12.77
N GLU A 386 2.67 -18.72 -12.95
CA GLU A 386 3.99 -19.28 -13.23
C GLU A 386 4.57 -18.67 -14.52
N ASN A 387 3.78 -18.55 -15.59
CA ASN A 387 4.20 -17.92 -16.84
C ASN A 387 4.58 -16.44 -16.64
N ILE A 388 3.82 -15.67 -15.85
CA ILE A 388 4.12 -14.26 -15.56
C ILE A 388 5.45 -14.16 -14.80
N TYR A 389 5.69 -15.01 -13.79
CA TYR A 389 6.97 -15.04 -13.08
C TYR A 389 8.14 -15.39 -13.99
N HIS A 390 8.00 -16.39 -14.89
CA HIS A 390 9.02 -16.69 -15.89
C HIS A 390 9.29 -15.51 -16.84
N MET A 391 8.24 -14.79 -17.29
CA MET A 391 8.41 -13.58 -18.10
C MET A 391 9.13 -12.46 -17.35
N ALA A 392 8.94 -12.37 -16.04
CA ALA A 392 9.59 -11.37 -15.17
C ALA A 392 11.02 -11.77 -14.77
N ASN A 393 11.42 -13.03 -14.94
CA ASN A 393 12.72 -13.59 -14.54
C ASN A 393 13.81 -13.39 -15.59
N ARG A 394 13.92 -12.18 -16.15
CA ARG A 394 14.86 -11.78 -17.22
C ARG A 394 15.92 -10.82 -16.69
#